data_626a9a023d673f0cf9eabd617affa108
#
_entry.id   626a9a023d673f0cf9eabd617affa108
#
_cell.length_a   1.000
_cell.length_b   1.000
_cell.length_c   1.000
_cell.angle_alpha   90.00
_cell.angle_beta   90.00
_cell.angle_gamma   90.00
#
_symmetry.space_group_name_H-M   'P 1'
#
loop_
_entity.id
_entity.type
_entity.pdbx_description
1 polymer ?
#
loop_
_entity_poly.entity_id
_entity_poly.type
_entity_poly.pdbx_seq_one_letter_code
_entity_poly.pdbx_strand_id
1 'polypeptide(L)'
;MEKNVILSLKNVSKTFPVGKSLLGRPTKFVHAVNDVSFDVYEGETFSIVGESGCGKSTTGRLINHLLIPDSGEIWFQGKEISHISQDEMRPIRKDMQMIFQDPAGSLNPRMRVSELIEEPLLIHTDMSAEERAKIVNNLLKIVGLSDKHASRYPHEFSGGQKQRIGIARALTVNPHLVIADEPISALDVSIQAQVLNLLHKLQEEYKLTYVFISHDLSVVEMISDRIAVMYLGNVVELASSDDLYAHTLHPYSKALLSAVPIPDPSAEAQKHRQILSGDVPSPINTPKGCNFAGRCPVACDKCRESKPQLREIRPGHFCACHLVEPEI
;
A
#
# COMPACT_ATOMS: atom_id res chain seq x y z
N MET A 1 0.82 5.11 -26.06
CA MET A 1 1.83 5.94 -25.36
C MET A 1 2.51 5.01 -24.36
N GLU A 2 3.84 4.98 -24.34
CA GLU A 2 4.57 4.27 -23.27
C GLU A 2 4.23 4.92 -21.94
N LYS A 3 3.76 4.12 -20.97
CA LYS A 3 3.50 4.61 -19.62
C LYS A 3 4.84 4.85 -18.92
N ASN A 4 5.03 6.04 -18.37
CA ASN A 4 6.25 6.38 -17.65
C ASN A 4 6.27 5.70 -16.28
N VAL A 5 7.38 5.00 -15.94
CA VAL A 5 7.55 4.33 -14.64
C VAL A 5 8.06 5.35 -13.63
N ILE A 6 7.25 5.64 -12.60
CA ILE A 6 7.64 6.54 -11.50
C ILE A 6 8.35 5.80 -10.36
N LEU A 7 7.93 4.55 -10.10
CA LEU A 7 8.48 3.71 -9.03
C LEU A 7 8.71 2.29 -9.56
N SER A 8 9.86 1.69 -9.26
CA SER A 8 10.17 0.30 -9.60
C SER A 8 10.81 -0.41 -8.41
N LEU A 9 10.27 -1.57 -8.06
CA LEU A 9 10.85 -2.50 -7.10
C LEU A 9 11.42 -3.70 -7.86
N LYS A 10 12.67 -4.10 -7.54
CA LYS A 10 13.34 -5.25 -8.17
C LYS A 10 13.90 -6.17 -7.09
N ASN A 11 13.30 -7.35 -6.95
CA ASN A 11 13.70 -8.41 -6.02
C ASN A 11 13.87 -7.94 -4.57
N VAL A 12 13.01 -7.02 -4.12
CA VAL A 12 13.08 -6.38 -2.80
C VAL A 12 12.72 -7.37 -1.72
N SER A 13 13.61 -7.47 -0.70
CA SER A 13 13.39 -8.35 0.46
C SER A 13 13.66 -7.61 1.76
N LYS A 14 12.89 -7.97 2.82
CA LYS A 14 13.05 -7.45 4.18
C LYS A 14 12.72 -8.49 5.22
N THR A 15 13.66 -8.67 6.15
CA THR A 15 13.50 -9.55 7.31
C THR A 15 13.60 -8.76 8.61
N PHE A 16 12.95 -9.24 9.66
CA PHE A 16 13.06 -8.68 10.99
C PHE A 16 13.52 -9.75 11.97
N PRO A 17 14.55 -9.48 12.79
CA PRO A 17 15.03 -10.42 13.79
C PRO A 17 14.00 -10.55 14.93
N VAL A 18 13.71 -11.79 15.35
CA VAL A 18 12.83 -12.11 16.49
C VAL A 18 13.47 -13.15 17.41
N GLY A 19 13.18 -13.02 18.70
CA GLY A 19 13.82 -13.86 19.72
C GLY A 19 15.29 -13.50 19.92
N LYS A 20 15.77 -13.68 21.13
CA LYS A 20 17.19 -13.49 21.47
C LYS A 20 17.72 -14.76 22.13
N SER A 21 18.91 -15.20 21.74
CA SER A 21 19.68 -16.22 22.45
C SER A 21 20.19 -15.65 23.78
N LEU A 22 20.72 -16.51 24.66
CA LEU A 22 21.40 -16.12 25.90
C LEU A 22 22.54 -15.10 25.67
N LEU A 23 23.14 -15.11 24.46
CA LEU A 23 24.20 -14.20 24.03
C LEU A 23 23.66 -12.95 23.29
N GLY A 24 22.34 -12.69 23.32
CA GLY A 24 21.70 -11.53 22.69
C GLY A 24 21.58 -11.59 21.15
N ARG A 25 22.02 -12.69 20.50
CA ARG A 25 21.93 -12.85 19.04
C ARG A 25 20.51 -13.25 18.63
N PRO A 26 19.96 -12.74 17.51
CA PRO A 26 18.65 -13.16 17.02
C PRO A 26 18.66 -14.65 16.67
N THR A 27 17.58 -15.35 17.07
CA THR A 27 17.45 -16.80 16.84
C THR A 27 16.55 -17.15 15.68
N LYS A 28 15.67 -16.23 15.27
CA LYS A 28 14.70 -16.41 14.18
C LYS A 28 14.52 -15.10 13.42
N PHE A 29 14.01 -15.18 12.20
CA PHE A 29 13.74 -14.02 11.35
C PHE A 29 12.31 -14.11 10.79
N VAL A 30 11.59 -13.00 10.82
CA VAL A 30 10.31 -12.83 10.12
C VAL A 30 10.60 -12.34 8.72
N HIS A 31 10.23 -13.11 7.71
CA HIS A 31 10.32 -12.72 6.30
C HIS A 31 9.10 -11.88 5.92
N ALA A 32 9.19 -10.56 6.15
CA ALA A 32 8.06 -9.65 5.95
C ALA A 32 7.82 -9.30 4.48
N VAL A 33 8.90 -9.15 3.71
CA VAL A 33 8.88 -8.94 2.26
C VAL A 33 9.94 -9.86 1.65
N ASN A 34 9.60 -10.56 0.59
CA ASN A 34 10.45 -11.60 0.04
C ASN A 34 10.35 -11.61 -1.49
N ASP A 35 11.40 -11.14 -2.16
CA ASP A 35 11.53 -11.14 -3.61
C ASP A 35 10.39 -10.43 -4.33
N VAL A 36 10.03 -9.21 -3.88
CA VAL A 36 8.94 -8.43 -4.44
C VAL A 36 9.46 -7.56 -5.58
N SER A 37 8.80 -7.69 -6.75
CA SER A 37 9.11 -6.93 -7.95
C SER A 37 7.83 -6.44 -8.62
N PHE A 38 7.75 -5.14 -8.90
CA PHE A 38 6.70 -4.51 -9.70
C PHE A 38 7.08 -3.07 -10.06
N ASP A 39 6.43 -2.56 -11.10
CA ASP A 39 6.53 -1.15 -11.50
C ASP A 39 5.21 -0.44 -11.20
N VAL A 40 5.29 0.87 -10.89
CA VAL A 40 4.16 1.78 -10.78
C VAL A 40 4.32 2.89 -11.80
N TYR A 41 3.24 3.18 -12.54
CA TYR A 41 3.24 4.18 -13.60
C TYR A 41 2.71 5.53 -13.11
N GLU A 42 3.17 6.62 -13.72
CA GLU A 42 2.69 7.96 -13.39
C GLU A 42 1.18 8.09 -13.58
N GLY A 43 0.52 8.68 -12.59
CA GLY A 43 -0.91 8.97 -12.60
C GLY A 43 -1.81 7.78 -12.28
N GLU A 44 -1.27 6.53 -12.11
CA GLU A 44 -2.09 5.38 -11.75
C GLU A 44 -2.32 5.26 -10.23
N THR A 45 -3.39 4.58 -9.86
CA THR A 45 -3.57 4.00 -8.53
C THR A 45 -3.14 2.53 -8.57
N PHE A 46 -1.97 2.24 -8.03
CA PHE A 46 -1.46 0.88 -7.86
C PHE A 46 -1.79 0.37 -6.46
N SER A 47 -2.61 -0.68 -6.37
CA SER A 47 -3.01 -1.22 -5.07
C SER A 47 -2.23 -2.46 -4.65
N ILE A 48 -1.95 -2.56 -3.34
CA ILE A 48 -1.35 -3.74 -2.72
C ILE A 48 -2.37 -4.31 -1.73
N VAL A 49 -2.82 -5.55 -1.98
CA VAL A 49 -3.87 -6.21 -1.20
C VAL A 49 -3.40 -7.55 -0.61
N GLY A 50 -4.11 -8.06 0.39
CA GLY A 50 -3.86 -9.36 1.01
C GLY A 50 -4.24 -9.37 2.49
N GLU A 51 -4.16 -10.55 3.13
CA GLU A 51 -4.47 -10.73 4.55
C GLU A 51 -3.57 -9.87 5.46
N SER A 52 -4.04 -9.59 6.68
CA SER A 52 -3.23 -8.86 7.68
C SER A 52 -1.91 -9.59 7.95
N GLY A 53 -0.81 -8.83 8.05
CA GLY A 53 0.52 -9.39 8.29
C GLY A 53 1.21 -9.99 7.07
N CYS A 54 0.65 -9.90 5.84
CA CYS A 54 1.30 -10.43 4.63
C CYS A 54 2.44 -9.56 4.07
N GLY A 55 2.75 -8.40 4.67
CA GLY A 55 3.88 -7.56 4.28
C GLY A 55 3.53 -6.23 3.61
N LYS A 56 2.27 -5.91 3.36
CA LYS A 56 1.81 -4.68 2.64
C LYS A 56 2.38 -3.38 3.21
N SER A 57 2.12 -3.10 4.49
CA SER A 57 2.61 -1.88 5.14
C SER A 57 4.14 -1.84 5.24
N THR A 58 4.79 -3.01 5.35
CA THR A 58 6.26 -3.10 5.28
C THR A 58 6.75 -2.69 3.90
N THR A 59 6.10 -3.14 2.82
CA THR A 59 6.41 -2.73 1.45
C THR A 59 6.24 -1.22 1.27
N GLY A 60 5.13 -0.64 1.76
CA GLY A 60 4.93 0.81 1.72
C GLY A 60 6.01 1.61 2.46
N ARG A 61 6.45 1.10 3.62
CA ARG A 61 7.55 1.74 4.38
C ARG A 61 8.92 1.59 3.72
N LEU A 62 9.15 0.50 2.98
CA LEU A 62 10.36 0.33 2.16
C LEU A 62 10.37 1.31 0.99
N ILE A 63 9.24 1.46 0.28
CA ILE A 63 9.08 2.43 -0.81
C ILE A 63 9.38 3.84 -0.30
N ASN A 64 8.79 4.24 0.83
CA ASN A 64 9.00 5.58 1.40
C ASN A 64 10.35 5.74 2.14
N HIS A 65 11.25 4.76 2.02
CA HIS A 65 12.56 4.76 2.68
C HIS A 65 12.50 5.02 4.21
N LEU A 66 11.40 4.57 4.84
CA LEU A 66 11.28 4.49 6.31
C LEU A 66 11.93 3.22 6.85
N LEU A 67 12.07 2.21 5.99
CA LEU A 67 12.84 0.99 6.20
C LEU A 67 13.81 0.82 5.03
N ILE A 68 14.99 0.28 5.33
CA ILE A 68 15.99 -0.07 4.32
C ILE A 68 15.81 -1.54 3.96
N PRO A 69 15.74 -1.94 2.67
CA PRO A 69 15.66 -3.33 2.26
C PRO A 69 16.94 -4.09 2.66
N ASP A 70 16.85 -5.40 2.85
CA ASP A 70 18.01 -6.26 3.09
C ASP A 70 18.67 -6.67 1.77
N SER A 71 17.88 -6.73 0.68
CA SER A 71 18.35 -6.96 -0.68
C SER A 71 17.34 -6.43 -1.70
N GLY A 72 17.74 -6.33 -2.96
CA GLY A 72 16.95 -5.79 -4.06
C GLY A 72 17.11 -4.28 -4.21
N GLU A 73 16.42 -3.74 -5.21
CA GLU A 73 16.55 -2.34 -5.62
C GLU A 73 15.19 -1.66 -5.61
N ILE A 74 15.15 -0.40 -5.17
CA ILE A 74 13.99 0.50 -5.26
C ILE A 74 14.41 1.72 -6.05
N TRP A 75 13.73 1.98 -7.14
CA TRP A 75 13.97 3.11 -8.03
C TRP A 75 12.79 4.07 -7.99
N PHE A 76 13.04 5.33 -7.80
CA PHE A 76 12.04 6.40 -7.85
C PHE A 76 12.48 7.48 -8.83
N GLN A 77 11.63 7.78 -9.83
CA GLN A 77 11.92 8.75 -10.91
C GLN A 77 13.29 8.50 -11.56
N GLY A 78 13.64 7.24 -11.83
CA GLY A 78 14.90 6.84 -12.44
C GLY A 78 16.13 6.89 -11.54
N LYS A 79 15.97 7.24 -10.25
CA LYS A 79 17.06 7.23 -9.26
C LYS A 79 16.91 6.04 -8.32
N GLU A 80 17.97 5.27 -8.11
CA GLU A 80 17.99 4.23 -7.08
C GLU A 80 18.02 4.86 -5.68
N ILE A 81 17.09 4.40 -4.81
CA ILE A 81 16.93 4.93 -3.45
C ILE A 81 17.08 3.87 -2.35
N SER A 82 17.42 2.63 -2.69
CA SER A 82 17.41 1.47 -1.77
C SER A 82 18.27 1.69 -0.52
N HIS A 83 19.48 2.22 -0.69
CA HIS A 83 20.49 2.30 0.36
C HIS A 83 21.11 3.71 0.51
N ILE A 84 20.47 4.74 -0.05
CA ILE A 84 20.97 6.11 0.09
C ILE A 84 20.85 6.58 1.55
N SER A 85 21.66 7.56 1.92
CA SER A 85 21.65 8.16 3.25
C SER A 85 20.36 8.99 3.48
N GLN A 86 20.05 9.30 4.75
CA GLN A 86 18.90 10.15 5.07
C GLN A 86 19.05 11.57 4.50
N ASP A 87 20.27 12.08 4.37
CA ASP A 87 20.56 13.39 3.78
C ASP A 87 20.29 13.40 2.27
N GLU A 88 20.64 12.32 1.57
CA GLU A 88 20.35 12.13 0.14
C GLU A 88 18.84 11.88 -0.11
N MET A 89 18.14 11.24 0.85
CA MET A 89 16.69 11.02 0.77
C MET A 89 15.88 12.29 1.05
N ARG A 90 16.40 13.23 1.85
CA ARG A 90 15.69 14.45 2.27
C ARG A 90 15.09 15.25 1.10
N PRO A 91 15.81 15.57 0.03
CA PRO A 91 15.22 16.29 -1.12
C PRO A 91 14.18 15.47 -1.87
N ILE A 92 14.28 14.13 -1.87
CA ILE A 92 13.33 13.23 -2.55
C ILE A 92 12.01 13.13 -1.78
N ARG A 93 12.04 13.27 -0.45
CA ARG A 93 10.84 13.15 0.40
C ARG A 93 9.72 14.13 0.06
N LYS A 94 10.04 15.30 -0.52
CA LYS A 94 8.99 16.24 -0.97
C LYS A 94 8.15 15.65 -2.11
N ASP A 95 8.77 14.82 -2.97
CA ASP A 95 8.11 14.25 -4.14
C ASP A 95 7.42 12.90 -3.83
N MET A 96 7.70 12.33 -2.64
CA MET A 96 7.14 11.06 -2.17
C MET A 96 6.63 11.21 -0.74
N GLN A 97 5.32 11.15 -0.53
CA GLN A 97 4.68 11.34 0.77
C GLN A 97 3.89 10.12 1.20
N MET A 98 3.54 10.03 2.49
CA MET A 98 2.81 8.91 3.05
C MET A 98 1.61 9.36 3.89
N ILE A 99 0.46 8.73 3.65
CA ILE A 99 -0.72 8.79 4.51
C ILE A 99 -0.72 7.51 5.36
N PHE A 100 -0.68 7.66 6.67
CA PHE A 100 -0.53 6.55 7.61
C PHE A 100 -1.87 5.92 8.01
N GLN A 101 -1.83 4.64 8.36
CA GLN A 101 -2.96 3.83 8.81
C GLN A 101 -3.67 4.38 10.06
N ASP A 102 -2.91 4.91 11.02
CA ASP A 102 -3.46 5.53 12.24
C ASP A 102 -3.40 7.05 12.13
N PRO A 103 -4.53 7.72 11.83
CA PRO A 103 -4.57 9.17 11.73
C PRO A 103 -4.25 9.85 13.06
N ALA A 104 -4.59 9.23 14.20
CA ALA A 104 -4.35 9.82 15.51
C ALA A 104 -2.86 9.71 15.89
N GLY A 105 -2.24 8.56 15.71
CA GLY A 105 -0.83 8.34 16.00
C GLY A 105 0.11 9.05 15.04
N SER A 106 -0.34 9.43 13.84
CA SER A 106 0.47 10.14 12.85
C SER A 106 0.54 11.66 13.06
N LEU A 107 -0.33 12.23 13.89
CA LEU A 107 -0.40 13.67 14.18
C LEU A 107 0.16 13.96 15.58
N ASN A 108 1.14 14.85 15.69
CA ASN A 108 1.65 15.28 17.00
C ASN A 108 0.53 15.99 17.78
N PRO A 109 0.07 15.44 18.92
CA PRO A 109 -1.08 15.99 19.66
C PRO A 109 -0.80 17.36 20.31
N ARG A 110 0.46 17.81 20.34
CA ARG A 110 0.89 19.08 20.92
C ARG A 110 0.99 20.20 19.89
N MET A 111 0.86 19.89 18.61
CA MET A 111 0.90 20.87 17.52
C MET A 111 -0.52 21.22 17.09
N ARG A 112 -0.73 22.46 16.65
CA ARG A 112 -1.98 22.89 16.03
C ARG A 112 -2.08 22.32 14.62
N VAL A 113 -3.30 22.23 14.09
CA VAL A 113 -3.53 21.72 12.73
C VAL A 113 -2.77 22.53 11.68
N SER A 114 -2.72 23.87 11.81
CA SER A 114 -1.92 24.69 10.90
C SER A 114 -0.43 24.33 10.93
N GLU A 115 0.13 24.12 12.11
CA GLU A 115 1.55 23.77 12.31
C GLU A 115 1.86 22.40 11.70
N LEU A 116 0.96 21.41 11.87
CA LEU A 116 1.09 20.06 11.28
C LEU A 116 1.08 20.07 9.77
N ILE A 117 0.22 20.90 9.14
CA ILE A 117 0.13 21.01 7.67
C ILE A 117 1.29 21.85 7.14
N GLU A 118 1.75 22.87 7.88
CA GLU A 118 2.85 23.76 7.51
C GLU A 118 4.23 23.08 7.60
N GLU A 119 4.40 22.09 8.50
CA GLU A 119 5.69 21.48 8.82
C GLU A 119 6.49 21.00 7.59
N PRO A 120 5.89 20.31 6.59
CA PRO A 120 6.63 19.93 5.38
C PRO A 120 7.17 21.14 4.59
N LEU A 121 6.45 22.27 4.56
CA LEU A 121 6.93 23.49 3.89
C LEU A 121 8.13 24.09 4.59
N LEU A 122 8.12 24.10 5.94
CA LEU A 122 9.26 24.56 6.74
C LEU A 122 10.53 23.74 6.49
N ILE A 123 10.38 22.44 6.22
CA ILE A 123 11.50 21.52 6.02
C ILE A 123 12.05 21.59 4.59
N HIS A 124 11.18 21.79 3.59
CA HIS A 124 11.51 21.59 2.18
C HIS A 124 11.51 22.87 1.33
N THR A 125 11.13 24.03 1.89
CA THR A 125 11.03 25.29 1.14
C THR A 125 11.55 26.48 1.94
N ASP A 126 11.92 27.56 1.24
CA ASP A 126 12.32 28.85 1.83
C ASP A 126 11.16 29.86 1.80
N MET A 127 9.91 29.42 1.74
CA MET A 127 8.72 30.26 1.67
C MET A 127 8.57 31.12 2.92
N SER A 128 8.05 32.36 2.76
CA SER A 128 7.67 33.22 3.85
C SER A 128 6.50 32.64 4.67
N ALA A 129 6.33 33.09 5.90
CA ALA A 129 5.21 32.66 6.76
C ALA A 129 3.82 32.96 6.12
N GLU A 130 3.71 34.09 5.41
CA GLU A 130 2.47 34.46 4.73
C GLU A 130 2.14 33.52 3.56
N GLU A 131 3.13 33.12 2.77
CA GLU A 131 2.96 32.18 1.67
C GLU A 131 2.55 30.79 2.20
N ARG A 132 3.23 30.30 3.24
CA ARG A 132 2.88 29.02 3.88
C ARG A 132 1.46 29.05 4.44
N ALA A 133 1.06 30.11 5.13
CA ALA A 133 -0.28 30.26 5.68
C ALA A 133 -1.37 30.23 4.59
N LYS A 134 -1.11 30.82 3.40
CA LYS A 134 -2.04 30.76 2.26
C LYS A 134 -2.20 29.33 1.77
N ILE A 135 -1.10 28.56 1.64
CA ILE A 135 -1.14 27.15 1.24
C ILE A 135 -1.92 26.31 2.25
N VAL A 136 -1.63 26.45 3.55
CA VAL A 136 -2.33 25.73 4.64
C VAL A 136 -3.83 26.00 4.60
N ASN A 137 -4.25 27.26 4.48
CA ASN A 137 -5.67 27.63 4.42
C ASN A 137 -6.36 27.08 3.16
N ASN A 138 -5.66 27.05 2.03
CA ASN A 138 -6.18 26.46 0.80
C ASN A 138 -6.35 24.94 0.95
N LEU A 139 -5.35 24.23 1.49
CA LEU A 139 -5.41 22.79 1.72
C LEU A 139 -6.53 22.40 2.70
N LEU A 140 -6.74 23.17 3.77
CA LEU A 140 -7.87 22.94 4.67
C LEU A 140 -9.21 22.96 3.92
N LYS A 141 -9.41 23.94 3.01
CA LYS A 141 -10.63 24.01 2.18
C LYS A 141 -10.75 22.84 1.23
N ILE A 142 -9.66 22.46 0.58
CA ILE A 142 -9.59 21.34 -0.37
C ILE A 142 -10.02 20.02 0.32
N VAL A 143 -9.54 19.77 1.55
CA VAL A 143 -9.94 18.58 2.30
C VAL A 143 -11.28 18.73 3.03
N GLY A 144 -12.04 19.82 2.79
CA GLY A 144 -13.36 20.07 3.37
C GLY A 144 -13.34 20.48 4.84
N LEU A 145 -12.27 21.11 5.30
CA LEU A 145 -12.14 21.67 6.65
C LEU A 145 -12.25 23.21 6.60
N SER A 146 -12.72 23.80 7.70
CA SER A 146 -12.83 25.26 7.83
C SER A 146 -11.51 25.88 8.28
N ASP A 147 -11.24 27.11 7.86
CA ASP A 147 -10.10 27.94 8.29
C ASP A 147 -10.03 28.05 9.84
N LYS A 148 -11.20 28.02 10.53
CA LYS A 148 -11.30 28.03 11.99
C LYS A 148 -10.68 26.76 12.64
N HIS A 149 -10.50 25.71 11.89
CA HIS A 149 -9.85 24.48 12.34
C HIS A 149 -8.33 24.60 12.45
N ALA A 150 -7.71 25.57 11.78
CA ALA A 150 -6.26 25.80 11.77
C ALA A 150 -5.64 25.95 13.16
N SER A 151 -6.37 26.63 14.08
CA SER A 151 -5.88 26.91 15.45
C SER A 151 -6.16 25.79 16.46
N ARG A 152 -6.90 24.76 16.10
CA ARG A 152 -7.28 23.64 16.96
C ARG A 152 -6.20 22.57 17.02
N TYR A 153 -6.31 21.70 18.01
CA TYR A 153 -5.43 20.53 18.21
C TYR A 153 -6.07 19.24 17.70
N PRO A 154 -5.28 18.21 17.32
CA PRO A 154 -5.79 16.95 16.80
C PRO A 154 -6.85 16.25 17.66
N HIS A 155 -6.74 16.34 18.99
CA HIS A 155 -7.70 15.70 19.90
C HIS A 155 -9.12 16.29 19.85
N GLU A 156 -9.30 17.46 19.24
CA GLU A 156 -10.61 18.13 19.06
C GLU A 156 -11.36 17.65 17.80
N PHE A 157 -10.79 16.69 17.03
CA PHE A 157 -11.31 16.24 15.75
C PHE A 157 -11.76 14.78 15.78
N SER A 158 -12.79 14.45 14.94
CA SER A 158 -13.18 13.07 14.67
C SER A 158 -12.09 12.31 13.88
N GLY A 159 -12.18 10.98 13.83
CA GLY A 159 -11.25 10.14 13.05
C GLY A 159 -11.15 10.56 11.60
N GLY A 160 -12.28 10.77 10.92
CA GLY A 160 -12.31 11.20 9.53
C GLY A 160 -11.74 12.60 9.31
N GLN A 161 -11.92 13.51 10.26
CA GLN A 161 -11.30 14.85 10.19
C GLN A 161 -9.78 14.76 10.39
N LYS A 162 -9.28 13.92 11.31
CA LYS A 162 -7.84 13.65 11.47
C LYS A 162 -7.23 13.08 10.20
N GLN A 163 -7.94 12.16 9.53
CA GLN A 163 -7.51 11.61 8.25
C GLN A 163 -7.39 12.71 7.19
N ARG A 164 -8.36 13.61 7.08
CA ARG A 164 -8.31 14.76 6.17
C ARG A 164 -7.14 15.70 6.48
N ILE A 165 -6.80 15.90 7.75
CA ILE A 165 -5.59 16.66 8.16
C ILE A 165 -4.33 15.93 7.68
N GLY A 166 -4.24 14.60 7.85
CA GLY A 166 -3.13 13.78 7.36
C GLY A 166 -2.97 13.84 5.84
N ILE A 167 -4.09 13.83 5.10
CA ILE A 167 -4.11 14.01 3.64
C ILE A 167 -3.61 15.42 3.29
N ALA A 168 -4.11 16.48 3.93
CA ALA A 168 -3.66 17.85 3.70
C ALA A 168 -2.14 17.99 3.92
N ARG A 169 -1.62 17.40 5.02
CA ARG A 169 -0.19 17.38 5.32
C ARG A 169 0.63 16.71 4.22
N ALA A 170 0.19 15.56 3.72
CA ALA A 170 0.88 14.85 2.66
C ALA A 170 0.92 15.65 1.35
N LEU A 171 -0.12 16.43 1.05
CA LEU A 171 -0.22 17.22 -0.17
C LEU A 171 0.53 18.56 -0.12
N THR A 172 0.98 18.98 1.05
CA THR A 172 1.51 20.34 1.27
C THR A 172 2.69 20.69 0.38
N VAL A 173 3.53 19.70 0.06
CA VAL A 173 4.72 19.85 -0.80
C VAL A 173 4.48 19.48 -2.27
N ASN A 174 3.22 19.26 -2.65
CA ASN A 174 2.82 18.86 -4.00
C ASN A 174 3.58 17.62 -4.53
N PRO A 175 3.45 16.46 -3.87
CA PRO A 175 4.20 15.25 -4.21
C PRO A 175 3.74 14.67 -5.56
N HIS A 176 4.61 13.85 -6.18
CA HIS A 176 4.27 13.06 -7.37
C HIS A 176 3.73 11.67 -7.01
N LEU A 177 4.16 11.12 -5.86
CA LEU A 177 3.77 9.81 -5.36
C LEU A 177 3.27 9.90 -3.91
N VAL A 178 2.12 9.30 -3.64
CA VAL A 178 1.57 9.19 -2.28
C VAL A 178 1.33 7.72 -1.95
N ILE A 179 2.00 7.24 -0.90
CA ILE A 179 1.74 5.91 -0.35
C ILE A 179 0.62 6.05 0.68
N ALA A 180 -0.54 5.46 0.40
CA ALA A 180 -1.70 5.46 1.29
C ALA A 180 -1.79 4.10 2.01
N ASP A 181 -1.25 4.02 3.24
CA ASP A 181 -1.25 2.80 4.05
C ASP A 181 -2.55 2.69 4.84
N GLU A 182 -3.48 1.85 4.37
CA GLU A 182 -4.82 1.63 4.94
C GLU A 182 -5.56 2.93 5.32
N PRO A 183 -5.69 3.91 4.41
CA PRO A 183 -6.11 5.27 4.74
C PRO A 183 -7.56 5.40 5.23
N ILE A 184 -8.35 4.32 5.18
CA ILE A 184 -9.78 4.31 5.53
C ILE A 184 -10.13 3.25 6.56
N SER A 185 -9.21 2.37 6.96
CA SER A 185 -9.51 1.17 7.78
C SER A 185 -10.09 1.49 9.16
N ALA A 186 -9.77 2.67 9.73
CA ALA A 186 -10.24 3.12 11.04
C ALA A 186 -11.49 4.03 10.98
N LEU A 187 -12.17 4.11 9.82
CA LEU A 187 -13.27 5.05 9.59
C LEU A 187 -14.60 4.33 9.37
N ASP A 188 -15.69 4.98 9.74
CA ASP A 188 -17.05 4.52 9.43
C ASP A 188 -17.30 4.52 7.91
N VAL A 189 -18.13 3.60 7.41
CA VAL A 189 -18.40 3.38 5.98
C VAL A 189 -18.75 4.67 5.22
N SER A 190 -19.60 5.54 5.81
CA SER A 190 -19.98 6.82 5.19
C SER A 190 -18.79 7.80 5.05
N ILE A 191 -17.88 7.77 6.00
CA ILE A 191 -16.66 8.61 6.00
C ILE A 191 -15.63 8.02 5.05
N GLN A 192 -15.52 6.68 4.95
CA GLN A 192 -14.66 6.01 3.98
C GLN A 192 -14.96 6.49 2.56
N ALA A 193 -16.24 6.46 2.13
CA ALA A 193 -16.65 6.92 0.81
C ALA A 193 -16.27 8.39 0.54
N GLN A 194 -16.41 9.27 1.56
CA GLN A 194 -16.00 10.66 1.43
C GLN A 194 -14.49 10.84 1.26
N VAL A 195 -13.69 10.03 1.98
CA VAL A 195 -12.21 10.07 1.86
C VAL A 195 -11.76 9.52 0.51
N LEU A 196 -12.37 8.44 0.02
CA LEU A 196 -12.09 7.88 -1.31
C LEU A 196 -12.39 8.87 -2.43
N ASN A 197 -13.57 9.50 -2.39
CA ASN A 197 -13.93 10.55 -3.35
C ASN A 197 -12.97 11.74 -3.30
N LEU A 198 -12.50 12.10 -2.11
CA LEU A 198 -11.48 13.14 -1.95
C LEU A 198 -10.16 12.72 -2.60
N LEU A 199 -9.66 11.50 -2.33
CA LEU A 199 -8.41 10.99 -2.92
C LEU A 199 -8.49 10.93 -4.45
N HIS A 200 -9.61 10.46 -5.00
CA HIS A 200 -9.82 10.41 -6.45
C HIS A 200 -9.81 11.83 -7.08
N LYS A 201 -10.57 12.78 -6.49
CA LYS A 201 -10.55 14.17 -6.93
C LYS A 201 -9.14 14.78 -6.91
N LEU A 202 -8.39 14.51 -5.84
CA LEU A 202 -7.01 14.99 -5.69
C LEU A 202 -6.08 14.37 -6.73
N GLN A 203 -6.27 13.10 -7.08
CA GLN A 203 -5.51 12.43 -8.13
C GLN A 203 -5.70 13.14 -9.47
N GLU A 204 -6.95 13.43 -9.84
CA GLU A 204 -7.27 14.11 -11.10
C GLU A 204 -6.72 15.55 -11.14
N GLU A 205 -6.89 16.31 -10.04
CA GLU A 205 -6.54 17.72 -9.96
C GLU A 205 -5.02 17.94 -9.90
N TYR A 206 -4.30 17.12 -9.12
CA TYR A 206 -2.86 17.24 -8.87
C TYR A 206 -2.01 16.25 -9.66
N LYS A 207 -2.64 15.39 -10.48
CA LYS A 207 -1.96 14.33 -11.26
C LYS A 207 -1.14 13.39 -10.38
N LEU A 208 -1.67 13.04 -9.21
CA LEU A 208 -0.99 12.20 -8.24
C LEU A 208 -0.92 10.74 -8.71
N THR A 209 0.17 10.08 -8.34
CA THR A 209 0.27 8.62 -8.39
C THR A 209 0.04 8.08 -6.99
N TYR A 210 -0.77 7.02 -6.86
CA TYR A 210 -1.00 6.35 -5.58
C TYR A 210 -0.39 4.95 -5.53
N VAL A 211 0.28 4.62 -4.42
CA VAL A 211 0.41 3.24 -3.94
C VAL A 211 -0.58 3.07 -2.81
N PHE A 212 -1.69 2.39 -3.08
CA PHE A 212 -2.81 2.24 -2.16
C PHE A 212 -2.77 0.88 -1.48
N ILE A 213 -2.60 0.83 -0.17
CA ILE A 213 -2.57 -0.41 0.60
C ILE A 213 -3.90 -0.59 1.30
N SER A 214 -4.55 -1.74 1.07
CA SER A 214 -5.83 -2.06 1.71
C SER A 214 -5.99 -3.57 1.90
N HIS A 215 -6.88 -3.93 2.81
CA HIS A 215 -7.42 -5.28 2.94
C HIS A 215 -8.88 -5.37 2.45
N ASP A 216 -9.50 -4.23 2.13
CA ASP A 216 -10.87 -4.16 1.59
C ASP A 216 -10.85 -4.17 0.06
N LEU A 217 -11.16 -5.33 -0.50
CA LEU A 217 -11.16 -5.55 -1.95
C LEU A 217 -12.29 -4.80 -2.66
N SER A 218 -13.44 -4.54 -1.99
CA SER A 218 -14.54 -3.77 -2.60
C SER A 218 -14.10 -2.33 -2.90
N VAL A 219 -13.33 -1.75 -1.99
CA VAL A 219 -12.76 -0.41 -2.16
C VAL A 219 -11.70 -0.40 -3.26
N VAL A 220 -10.84 -1.42 -3.24
CA VAL A 220 -9.74 -1.55 -4.21
C VAL A 220 -10.25 -1.69 -5.64
N GLU A 221 -11.34 -2.44 -5.86
CA GLU A 221 -12.02 -2.54 -7.16
C GLU A 221 -12.40 -1.18 -7.73
N MET A 222 -12.89 -0.28 -6.88
CA MET A 222 -13.43 1.02 -7.29
C MET A 222 -12.35 2.05 -7.65
N ILE A 223 -11.15 1.94 -7.09
CA ILE A 223 -10.15 3.01 -7.17
C ILE A 223 -8.87 2.63 -7.91
N SER A 224 -8.66 1.34 -8.18
CA SER A 224 -7.37 0.84 -8.64
C SER A 224 -7.32 0.65 -10.14
N ASP A 225 -6.22 1.08 -10.75
CA ASP A 225 -5.88 0.71 -12.13
C ASP A 225 -5.24 -0.67 -12.18
N ARG A 226 -4.32 -0.97 -11.24
CA ARG A 226 -3.60 -2.25 -11.16
C ARG A 226 -3.49 -2.69 -9.70
N ILE A 227 -3.48 -4.00 -9.50
CA ILE A 227 -3.51 -4.62 -8.17
C ILE A 227 -2.44 -5.70 -8.07
N ALA A 228 -1.62 -5.62 -7.00
CA ALA A 228 -0.74 -6.68 -6.58
C ALA A 228 -1.32 -7.40 -5.35
N VAL A 229 -1.58 -8.69 -5.48
CA VAL A 229 -2.05 -9.54 -4.37
C VAL A 229 -0.84 -10.11 -3.65
N MET A 230 -0.69 -9.82 -2.36
CA MET A 230 0.41 -10.30 -1.52
C MET A 230 -0.02 -11.41 -0.58
N TYR A 231 0.81 -12.44 -0.46
CA TYR A 231 0.68 -13.54 0.50
C TYR A 231 2.04 -13.89 1.11
N LEU A 232 2.15 -13.86 2.45
CA LEU A 232 3.38 -14.17 3.19
C LEU A 232 4.65 -13.55 2.59
N GLY A 233 4.60 -12.23 2.38
CA GLY A 233 5.74 -11.44 1.89
C GLY A 233 5.99 -11.51 0.39
N ASN A 234 5.27 -12.31 -0.38
CA ASN A 234 5.43 -12.45 -1.83
C ASN A 234 4.23 -11.87 -2.57
N VAL A 235 4.45 -11.31 -3.76
CA VAL A 235 3.39 -11.05 -4.74
C VAL A 235 3.02 -12.37 -5.41
N VAL A 236 1.76 -12.77 -5.32
CA VAL A 236 1.25 -14.03 -5.89
C VAL A 236 0.47 -13.82 -7.17
N GLU A 237 -0.11 -12.63 -7.36
CA GLU A 237 -0.80 -12.24 -8.58
C GLU A 237 -0.71 -10.72 -8.77
N LEU A 238 -0.55 -10.26 -10.01
CA LEU A 238 -0.51 -8.85 -10.37
C LEU A 238 -1.20 -8.68 -11.72
N ALA A 239 -2.20 -7.80 -11.77
CA ALA A 239 -2.97 -7.54 -13.01
C ALA A 239 -3.59 -6.14 -12.98
N SER A 240 -4.22 -5.73 -14.09
CA SER A 240 -5.19 -4.64 -14.07
C SER A 240 -6.36 -4.98 -13.14
N SER A 241 -7.03 -3.98 -12.60
CA SER A 241 -8.22 -4.20 -11.74
C SER A 241 -9.25 -5.04 -12.49
N ASP A 242 -9.63 -4.62 -13.68
CA ASP A 242 -10.63 -5.32 -14.49
C ASP A 242 -10.27 -6.80 -14.74
N ASP A 243 -9.00 -7.07 -15.07
CA ASP A 243 -8.57 -8.44 -15.40
C ASP A 243 -8.47 -9.31 -14.13
N LEU A 244 -8.05 -8.73 -13.00
CA LEU A 244 -8.01 -9.46 -11.72
C LEU A 244 -9.41 -9.92 -11.28
N TYR A 245 -10.42 -9.06 -11.37
CA TYR A 245 -11.80 -9.39 -10.95
C TYR A 245 -12.49 -10.30 -11.96
N ALA A 246 -12.29 -10.09 -13.27
CA ALA A 246 -12.91 -10.91 -14.31
C ALA A 246 -12.24 -12.28 -14.50
N HIS A 247 -10.91 -12.34 -14.35
CA HIS A 247 -10.11 -13.50 -14.75
C HIS A 247 -9.07 -13.89 -13.70
N THR A 248 -9.44 -13.88 -12.42
CA THR A 248 -8.55 -14.25 -11.31
C THR A 248 -7.88 -15.61 -11.55
N LEU A 249 -6.55 -15.68 -11.43
CA LEU A 249 -5.76 -16.86 -11.73
C LEU A 249 -5.33 -17.63 -10.47
N HIS A 250 -4.73 -16.93 -9.50
CA HIS A 250 -4.16 -17.59 -8.31
C HIS A 250 -5.25 -18.07 -7.34
N PRO A 251 -5.18 -19.33 -6.83
CA PRO A 251 -6.19 -19.87 -5.91
C PRO A 251 -6.42 -19.05 -4.66
N TYR A 252 -5.39 -18.36 -4.14
CA TYR A 252 -5.52 -17.44 -3.01
C TYR A 252 -6.33 -16.19 -3.38
N SER A 253 -6.07 -15.58 -4.53
CA SER A 253 -6.82 -14.42 -5.01
C SER A 253 -8.29 -14.78 -5.25
N LYS A 254 -8.57 -15.96 -5.80
CA LYS A 254 -9.95 -16.49 -5.95
C LYS A 254 -10.65 -16.58 -4.61
N ALA A 255 -9.98 -17.10 -3.59
CA ALA A 255 -10.56 -17.19 -2.26
C ALA A 255 -10.81 -15.82 -1.64
N LEU A 256 -9.86 -14.87 -1.76
CA LEU A 256 -10.04 -13.50 -1.29
C LEU A 256 -11.24 -12.80 -1.97
N LEU A 257 -11.33 -12.86 -3.29
CA LEU A 257 -12.42 -12.25 -4.06
C LEU A 257 -13.76 -12.94 -3.81
N SER A 258 -13.75 -14.24 -3.52
CA SER A 258 -14.98 -14.95 -3.15
C SER A 258 -15.58 -14.46 -1.83
N ALA A 259 -14.77 -13.85 -0.96
CA ALA A 259 -15.23 -13.31 0.32
C ALA A 259 -15.78 -11.88 0.24
N VAL A 260 -15.60 -11.17 -0.88
CA VAL A 260 -16.12 -9.81 -1.10
C VAL A 260 -17.65 -9.87 -1.18
N PRO A 261 -18.40 -9.15 -0.35
CA PRO A 261 -19.87 -9.16 -0.42
C PRO A 261 -20.38 -8.54 -1.72
N ILE A 262 -21.41 -9.14 -2.31
CA ILE A 262 -22.10 -8.56 -3.46
C ILE A 262 -23.29 -7.75 -2.93
N PRO A 263 -23.47 -6.47 -3.36
CA PRO A 263 -24.58 -5.62 -2.88
C PRO A 263 -25.98 -6.16 -3.20
N ASP A 264 -26.11 -7.06 -4.18
CA ASP A 264 -27.35 -7.72 -4.53
C ASP A 264 -27.55 -8.99 -3.66
N PRO A 265 -28.60 -9.03 -2.78
CA PRO A 265 -28.89 -10.19 -1.95
C PRO A 265 -29.14 -11.47 -2.73
N SER A 266 -29.72 -11.39 -3.95
CA SER A 266 -30.01 -12.54 -4.79
C SER A 266 -28.72 -13.15 -5.37
N ALA A 267 -27.78 -12.31 -5.80
CA ALA A 267 -26.47 -12.71 -6.29
C ALA A 267 -25.57 -13.22 -5.15
N GLU A 268 -25.61 -12.57 -3.99
CA GLU A 268 -24.86 -13.01 -2.80
C GLU A 268 -25.31 -14.39 -2.32
N ALA A 269 -26.61 -14.70 -2.35
CA ALA A 269 -27.16 -16.00 -1.97
C ALA A 269 -26.70 -17.15 -2.89
N GLN A 270 -26.36 -16.85 -4.14
CA GLN A 270 -25.86 -17.82 -5.12
C GLN A 270 -24.34 -17.93 -5.13
N LYS A 271 -23.62 -17.03 -4.42
CA LYS A 271 -22.18 -16.99 -4.39
C LYS A 271 -21.60 -18.12 -3.55
N HIS A 272 -20.75 -18.93 -4.16
CA HIS A 272 -19.99 -19.96 -3.46
C HIS A 272 -18.72 -19.38 -2.86
N ARG A 273 -18.72 -19.10 -1.56
CA ARG A 273 -17.52 -18.66 -0.84
C ARG A 273 -16.51 -19.81 -0.75
N GLN A 274 -15.28 -19.54 -1.17
CA GLN A 274 -14.18 -20.47 -0.99
C GLN A 274 -13.57 -20.29 0.42
N ILE A 275 -13.97 -21.16 1.34
CA ILE A 275 -13.41 -21.16 2.70
C ILE A 275 -12.03 -21.80 2.67
N LEU A 276 -11.01 -21.02 2.98
CA LEU A 276 -9.65 -21.53 3.11
C LEU A 276 -9.52 -22.33 4.40
N SER A 277 -9.09 -23.57 4.28
CA SER A 277 -8.80 -24.42 5.44
C SER A 277 -7.40 -24.18 6.00
N GLY A 278 -7.25 -24.28 7.32
CA GLY A 278 -5.96 -24.13 8.01
C GLY A 278 -5.58 -22.68 8.31
N ASP A 279 -4.60 -22.56 9.21
CA ASP A 279 -4.07 -21.26 9.63
C ASP A 279 -3.07 -20.69 8.63
N VAL A 280 -2.91 -19.36 8.65
CA VAL A 280 -1.84 -18.70 7.90
C VAL A 280 -0.49 -19.17 8.41
N PRO A 281 0.39 -19.72 7.56
CA PRO A 281 1.70 -20.18 7.99
C PRO A 281 2.50 -19.05 8.65
N SER A 282 3.35 -19.41 9.58
CA SER A 282 4.21 -18.43 10.26
C SER A 282 5.21 -17.82 9.29
N PRO A 283 5.34 -16.49 9.22
CA PRO A 283 6.35 -15.83 8.40
C PRO A 283 7.79 -16.06 8.90
N ILE A 284 7.96 -16.74 10.05
CA ILE A 284 9.26 -17.13 10.58
C ILE A 284 9.75 -18.43 9.91
N ASN A 285 8.83 -19.38 9.68
CA ASN A 285 9.12 -20.70 9.12
C ASN A 285 8.39 -20.81 7.78
N THR A 286 8.84 -20.07 6.77
CA THR A 286 8.24 -20.12 5.43
C THR A 286 8.45 -21.50 4.80
N PRO A 287 7.45 -22.07 4.11
CA PRO A 287 7.59 -23.33 3.38
C PRO A 287 8.73 -23.28 2.34
N LYS A 288 9.35 -24.42 2.08
CA LYS A 288 10.35 -24.54 0.99
C LYS A 288 9.73 -24.33 -0.38
N GLY A 289 8.50 -24.79 -0.58
CA GLY A 289 7.73 -24.65 -1.80
C GLY A 289 6.84 -23.40 -1.82
N CYS A 290 5.70 -23.52 -2.49
CA CYS A 290 4.68 -22.48 -2.55
C CYS A 290 4.19 -22.13 -1.13
N ASN A 291 4.22 -20.85 -0.78
CA ASN A 291 3.79 -20.39 0.55
C ASN A 291 2.31 -20.70 0.83
N PHE A 292 1.50 -20.78 -0.22
CA PHE A 292 0.06 -21.07 -0.10
C PHE A 292 -0.28 -22.57 -0.15
N ALA A 293 0.68 -23.47 -0.42
CA ALA A 293 0.43 -24.90 -0.62
C ALA A 293 -0.34 -25.57 0.54
N GLY A 294 -0.12 -25.16 1.78
CA GLY A 294 -0.81 -25.71 2.95
C GLY A 294 -2.30 -25.36 3.06
N ARG A 295 -2.75 -24.30 2.36
CA ARG A 295 -4.14 -23.82 2.35
C ARG A 295 -4.79 -23.93 0.96
N CYS A 296 -4.01 -24.31 -0.05
CA CYS A 296 -4.46 -24.38 -1.43
C CYS A 296 -5.31 -25.64 -1.67
N PRO A 297 -6.58 -25.52 -2.13
CA PRO A 297 -7.44 -26.68 -2.36
C PRO A 297 -6.99 -27.53 -3.54
N VAL A 298 -6.10 -27.02 -4.40
CA VAL A 298 -5.59 -27.68 -5.63
C VAL A 298 -4.07 -27.91 -5.57
N ALA A 299 -3.47 -27.89 -4.38
CA ALA A 299 -2.03 -28.09 -4.24
C ALA A 299 -1.56 -29.45 -4.74
N CYS A 300 -0.48 -29.46 -5.54
CA CYS A 300 0.18 -30.67 -6.02
C CYS A 300 1.57 -30.84 -5.39
N ASP A 301 2.27 -31.94 -5.67
CA ASP A 301 3.59 -32.24 -5.12
C ASP A 301 4.62 -31.17 -5.48
N LYS A 302 4.62 -30.69 -6.71
CA LYS A 302 5.49 -29.59 -7.16
C LYS A 302 5.34 -28.32 -6.30
N CYS A 303 4.10 -28.03 -5.82
CA CYS A 303 3.84 -26.91 -4.91
C CYS A 303 4.53 -27.06 -3.55
N ARG A 304 4.83 -28.29 -3.12
CA ARG A 304 5.53 -28.57 -1.86
C ARG A 304 7.06 -28.54 -2.00
N GLU A 305 7.56 -28.79 -3.21
CA GLU A 305 8.98 -28.93 -3.52
C GLU A 305 9.65 -27.61 -3.89
N SER A 306 8.97 -26.75 -4.66
CA SER A 306 9.54 -25.51 -5.20
C SER A 306 8.59 -24.32 -5.15
N LYS A 307 9.16 -23.11 -5.02
CA LYS A 307 8.40 -21.85 -5.10
C LYS A 307 8.05 -21.55 -6.55
N PRO A 308 6.78 -21.22 -6.86
CA PRO A 308 6.41 -20.70 -8.18
C PRO A 308 6.98 -19.29 -8.35
N GLN A 309 7.50 -19.02 -9.54
CA GLN A 309 7.95 -17.68 -9.94
C GLN A 309 6.74 -16.85 -10.38
N LEU A 310 6.76 -15.53 -10.09
CA LEU A 310 5.81 -14.60 -10.67
C LEU A 310 6.13 -14.44 -12.16
N ARG A 311 5.26 -14.91 -13.01
CA ARG A 311 5.46 -14.90 -14.46
C ARG A 311 4.23 -14.36 -15.19
N GLU A 312 4.43 -13.74 -16.31
CA GLU A 312 3.35 -13.25 -17.16
C GLU A 312 2.59 -14.44 -17.76
N ILE A 313 1.28 -14.45 -17.56
CA ILE A 313 0.37 -15.49 -18.05
C ILE A 313 -0.40 -14.97 -19.27
N ARG A 314 -0.83 -13.71 -19.21
CA ARG A 314 -1.46 -12.93 -20.26
C ARG A 314 -0.80 -11.55 -20.30
N PRO A 315 -0.95 -10.76 -21.35
CA PRO A 315 -0.40 -9.41 -21.40
C PRO A 315 -0.78 -8.57 -20.19
N GLY A 316 0.19 -8.20 -19.36
CA GLY A 316 0.00 -7.42 -18.12
C GLY A 316 -0.58 -8.18 -16.92
N HIS A 317 -0.85 -9.50 -17.05
CA HIS A 317 -1.36 -10.33 -15.96
C HIS A 317 -0.34 -11.39 -15.53
N PHE A 318 0.20 -11.24 -14.35
CA PHE A 318 1.26 -12.08 -13.77
C PHE A 318 0.71 -12.95 -12.65
N CYS A 319 1.14 -14.22 -12.59
CA CYS A 319 0.71 -15.15 -11.55
C CYS A 319 1.86 -16.05 -11.10
N ALA A 320 1.99 -16.24 -9.78
CA ALA A 320 2.96 -17.13 -9.15
C ALA A 320 2.29 -18.48 -8.77
N CYS A 321 1.88 -19.26 -9.76
CA CYS A 321 1.24 -20.56 -9.56
C CYS A 321 1.79 -21.60 -10.55
N HIS A 322 2.08 -22.82 -10.05
CA HIS A 322 2.55 -23.93 -10.89
C HIS A 322 1.48 -24.51 -11.80
N LEU A 323 0.19 -24.32 -11.45
CA LEU A 323 -0.95 -24.89 -12.15
C LEU A 323 -1.54 -23.97 -13.22
N VAL A 324 -1.07 -22.72 -13.28
CA VAL A 324 -1.50 -21.74 -14.27
C VAL A 324 -0.46 -21.70 -15.38
N GLU A 325 -0.83 -22.00 -16.59
CA GLU A 325 0.06 -21.96 -17.75
C GLU A 325 -0.14 -20.67 -18.55
N PRO A 326 0.94 -20.13 -19.17
CA PRO A 326 0.81 -18.99 -20.07
C PRO A 326 -0.16 -19.28 -21.20
N GLU A 327 -1.04 -18.35 -21.50
CA GLU A 327 -1.87 -18.39 -22.71
C GLU A 327 -1.00 -17.96 -23.88
N ILE A 328 -0.71 -18.89 -24.80
CA ILE A 328 0.11 -18.70 -26.01
C ILE A 328 -0.66 -17.89 -27.04
#